data_3cc80c7408f0d2b95bd99ebb134d1b9b
#
_entry.id   3cc80c7408f0d2b95bd99ebb134d1b9b
#
_cell.length_a   1.000
_cell.length_b   1.000
_cell.length_c   1.000
_cell.angle_alpha   90.00
_cell.angle_beta   90.00
_cell.angle_gamma   90.00
#
_symmetry.space_group_name_H-M   'P 1'
#
loop_
_entity.id
_entity.type
_entity.pdbx_description
1 polymer ?
#
loop_
_entity_poly.entity_id
_entity_poly.type
_entity_poly.pdbx_seq_one_letter_code
_entity_poly.pdbx_strand_id
1 'polypeptide(L)'
;MTGITLYDKLWNEHLVCIEPDGSALIYIDRQLVHEVTSPQAFEGLRLAGRKPWRIGANLAVVDHNVPTTGRDQGITDAVSRLQVETLDRNCAEFGITEFGLADPRQGIVHVIGPEQGAILPGMTVVCGDSHTSTHGAFGSLAFGIGTSEVEHVLATQCLVQRKAKNMLVLVDGQTESEVTAKDIALTIIGKIGTAGGTGYTIEFGGDAIRALSMEGRMTLCNMGIEAGARAGLVGVDETTIDYIKGRPFAPQGGAFEQAAAFWRDLRSDANAEFDIVIEIDAANIKPQVTWGTSPEMTVPVNALVPDPDQEKDPVKREGMIRALQYMDLKPGAHITDIRIDKVFVGSCTNGRIEDLRAAAEVARGKKKAASVKLVLIVPGSGLVKRQAEAEGLDRIFKDAGFEWRDPGCSMCLAMNADRLEPGERCASTSNRNFEGRQGYGGRTHLVSPAMAAAAAIYGHFVDISALAEKSPRAPTNPAASNGHSNKPKPHRRATPSVANSSKSKPTTKAKAQTRQPGKPKATGNTSATTPQPDKPKGRKKIETV
;
A
#
# COMPACT_ATOMS: atom_id res chain seq x y z
N MET A 1 13.11 -30.18 12.27
CA MET A 1 12.43 -29.61 11.08
C MET A 1 12.93 -28.19 10.94
N THR A 2 13.32 -27.77 9.76
CA THR A 2 13.59 -26.34 9.44
C THR A 2 12.31 -25.54 9.64
N GLY A 3 12.42 -24.33 10.19
CA GLY A 3 11.27 -23.43 10.36
C GLY A 3 10.72 -22.96 9.00
N ILE A 4 9.51 -22.45 9.00
CA ILE A 4 8.78 -22.01 7.80
C ILE A 4 8.71 -20.48 7.80
N THR A 5 9.03 -19.84 6.66
CA THR A 5 8.91 -18.39 6.50
C THR A 5 7.45 -17.96 6.43
N LEU A 6 7.16 -16.70 6.73
CA LEU A 6 5.81 -16.13 6.56
C LEU A 6 5.31 -16.30 5.12
N TYR A 7 6.17 -16.02 4.14
CA TYR A 7 5.82 -16.21 2.73
C TYR A 7 5.44 -17.65 2.41
N ASP A 8 6.21 -18.63 2.91
CA ASP A 8 5.92 -20.04 2.66
C ASP A 8 4.61 -20.49 3.34
N LYS A 9 4.31 -19.98 4.55
CA LYS A 9 3.02 -20.23 5.21
C LYS A 9 1.87 -19.71 4.34
N LEU A 10 1.93 -18.45 3.91
CA LEU A 10 0.92 -17.82 3.06
C LEU A 10 0.75 -18.53 1.72
N TRP A 11 1.85 -18.88 1.07
CA TRP A 11 1.85 -19.61 -0.20
C TRP A 11 1.18 -20.96 -0.07
N ASN A 12 1.58 -21.75 0.93
CA ASN A 12 1.10 -23.12 1.11
C ASN A 12 -0.40 -23.18 1.46
N GLU A 13 -0.90 -22.22 2.24
CA GLU A 13 -2.32 -22.08 2.58
C GLU A 13 -3.21 -21.79 1.35
N HIS A 14 -2.65 -21.16 0.30
CA HIS A 14 -3.40 -20.77 -0.90
C HIS A 14 -3.09 -21.64 -2.12
N LEU A 15 -2.20 -22.61 -1.99
CA LEU A 15 -1.81 -23.49 -3.08
C LEU A 15 -2.96 -24.46 -3.42
N VAL A 16 -3.49 -24.35 -4.65
CA VAL A 16 -4.52 -25.25 -5.18
C VAL A 16 -3.87 -26.47 -5.82
N CYS A 17 -2.92 -26.26 -6.74
CA CYS A 17 -2.14 -27.33 -7.37
C CYS A 17 -0.83 -26.79 -7.92
N ILE A 18 0.11 -27.69 -8.21
CA ILE A 18 1.36 -27.40 -8.92
C ILE A 18 1.27 -28.06 -10.28
N GLU A 19 1.55 -27.29 -11.32
CA GLU A 19 1.56 -27.74 -12.70
C GLU A 19 2.87 -28.45 -13.05
N PRO A 20 2.91 -29.28 -14.10
CA PRO A 20 4.12 -30.03 -14.49
C PRO A 20 5.32 -29.15 -14.84
N ASP A 21 5.11 -27.89 -15.23
CA ASP A 21 6.17 -26.91 -15.53
C ASP A 21 6.71 -26.17 -14.28
N GLY A 22 6.21 -26.54 -13.09
CA GLY A 22 6.58 -25.93 -11.81
C GLY A 22 5.84 -24.61 -11.50
N SER A 23 4.92 -24.17 -12.36
CA SER A 23 3.98 -23.11 -12.01
C SER A 23 2.92 -23.65 -11.03
N ALA A 24 2.30 -22.76 -10.28
CA ALA A 24 1.31 -23.11 -9.27
C ALA A 24 0.03 -22.32 -9.46
N LEU A 25 -1.12 -22.99 -9.35
CA LEU A 25 -2.40 -22.32 -9.22
C LEU A 25 -2.61 -21.96 -7.76
N ILE A 26 -2.77 -20.67 -7.47
CA ILE A 26 -3.03 -20.16 -6.12
C ILE A 26 -4.40 -19.51 -6.04
N TYR A 27 -5.10 -19.71 -4.92
CA TYR A 27 -6.37 -19.07 -4.63
C TYR A 27 -6.15 -17.62 -4.20
N ILE A 28 -7.07 -16.72 -4.60
CA ILE A 28 -7.02 -15.28 -4.28
C ILE A 28 -8.21 -14.90 -3.40
N ASP A 29 -7.97 -14.41 -2.19
CA ASP A 29 -9.02 -14.04 -1.23
C ASP A 29 -9.67 -12.71 -1.54
N ARG A 30 -8.85 -11.73 -1.95
CA ARG A 30 -9.29 -10.37 -2.20
C ARG A 30 -8.74 -9.81 -3.49
N GLN A 31 -9.61 -9.25 -4.31
CA GLN A 31 -9.22 -8.44 -5.45
C GLN A 31 -9.69 -7.01 -5.25
N LEU A 32 -8.75 -6.07 -5.34
CA LEU A 32 -9.05 -4.65 -5.42
C LEU A 32 -9.11 -4.23 -6.89
N VAL A 33 -10.07 -3.37 -7.22
CA VAL A 33 -10.36 -2.99 -8.61
C VAL A 33 -10.40 -1.47 -8.71
N HIS A 34 -9.79 -0.91 -9.75
CA HIS A 34 -9.84 0.51 -10.06
C HIS A 34 -10.07 0.76 -11.56
N GLU A 35 -10.34 2.01 -11.94
CA GLU A 35 -10.83 2.38 -13.26
C GLU A 35 -9.82 2.17 -14.39
N VAL A 36 -8.51 2.13 -14.12
CA VAL A 36 -7.48 2.10 -15.17
C VAL A 36 -7.30 0.71 -15.77
N THR A 37 -7.27 -0.34 -14.96
CA THR A 37 -6.93 -1.71 -15.38
C THR A 37 -8.11 -2.67 -15.45
N SER A 38 -9.33 -2.20 -15.20
CA SER A 38 -10.51 -3.05 -15.14
C SER A 38 -11.42 -3.04 -16.38
N PRO A 39 -11.48 -1.99 -17.24
CA PRO A 39 -12.45 -1.95 -18.33
C PRO A 39 -12.40 -3.16 -19.24
N GLN A 40 -11.21 -3.54 -19.72
CA GLN A 40 -11.00 -4.68 -20.61
C GLN A 40 -11.25 -6.01 -19.90
N ALA A 41 -10.96 -6.11 -18.60
CA ALA A 41 -11.22 -7.31 -17.81
C ALA A 41 -12.73 -7.61 -17.71
N PHE A 42 -13.56 -6.59 -17.46
CA PHE A 42 -15.01 -6.73 -17.45
C PHE A 42 -15.59 -7.03 -18.84
N GLU A 43 -15.01 -6.41 -19.88
CA GLU A 43 -15.42 -6.71 -21.27
C GLU A 43 -15.09 -8.17 -21.64
N GLY A 44 -13.93 -8.68 -21.25
CA GLY A 44 -13.57 -10.09 -21.42
C GLY A 44 -14.57 -11.04 -20.76
N LEU A 45 -15.03 -10.73 -19.53
CA LEU A 45 -16.08 -11.49 -18.88
C LEU A 45 -17.38 -11.52 -19.68
N ARG A 46 -17.83 -10.37 -20.22
CA ARG A 46 -19.04 -10.29 -21.04
C ARG A 46 -18.92 -11.12 -22.31
N LEU A 47 -17.81 -10.97 -23.04
CA LEU A 47 -17.55 -11.71 -24.27
C LEU A 47 -17.50 -13.23 -24.04
N ALA A 48 -16.97 -13.65 -22.88
CA ALA A 48 -16.93 -15.05 -22.47
C ALA A 48 -18.25 -15.56 -21.86
N GLY A 49 -19.27 -14.71 -21.69
CA GLY A 49 -20.53 -15.05 -21.03
C GLY A 49 -20.37 -15.42 -19.56
N ARG A 50 -19.33 -14.91 -18.89
CA ARG A 50 -18.98 -15.21 -17.50
C ARG A 50 -19.41 -14.09 -16.55
N LYS A 51 -19.53 -14.43 -15.29
CA LYS A 51 -19.75 -13.50 -14.17
C LYS A 51 -18.62 -13.65 -13.15
N PRO A 52 -18.37 -12.62 -12.31
CA PRO A 52 -17.45 -12.79 -11.21
C PRO A 52 -17.83 -13.99 -10.34
N TRP A 53 -16.85 -14.85 -10.09
CA TRP A 53 -17.05 -16.07 -9.32
C TRP A 53 -17.49 -15.79 -7.88
N ARG A 54 -16.83 -14.82 -7.22
CA ARG A 54 -17.07 -14.46 -5.84
C ARG A 54 -17.16 -12.94 -5.71
N ILE A 55 -18.37 -12.41 -5.91
CA ILE A 55 -18.63 -10.95 -5.96
C ILE A 55 -18.06 -10.24 -4.72
N GLY A 56 -18.33 -10.74 -3.51
CA GLY A 56 -17.89 -10.15 -2.24
C GLY A 56 -16.37 -10.20 -1.99
N ALA A 57 -15.59 -10.92 -2.81
CA ALA A 57 -14.14 -10.88 -2.78
C ALA A 57 -13.55 -9.64 -3.49
N ASN A 58 -14.38 -8.92 -4.25
CA ASN A 58 -13.96 -7.75 -5.03
C ASN A 58 -14.42 -6.47 -4.33
N LEU A 59 -13.54 -5.46 -4.30
CA LEU A 59 -13.84 -4.11 -3.81
C LEU A 59 -13.28 -3.11 -4.81
N ALA A 60 -14.13 -2.22 -5.30
CA ALA A 60 -13.77 -1.24 -6.31
C ALA A 60 -13.70 0.18 -5.76
N VAL A 61 -12.84 0.99 -6.37
CA VAL A 61 -12.72 2.42 -6.08
C VAL A 61 -12.16 3.16 -7.28
N VAL A 62 -12.54 4.42 -7.47
CA VAL A 62 -11.94 5.34 -8.45
C VAL A 62 -10.86 6.17 -7.77
N ASP A 63 -9.63 6.20 -8.30
CA ASP A 63 -8.50 6.85 -7.63
C ASP A 63 -7.45 7.50 -8.54
N HIS A 64 -7.25 7.00 -9.76
CA HIS A 64 -6.20 7.48 -10.66
C HIS A 64 -6.62 8.67 -11.50
N ASN A 65 -7.81 8.60 -12.12
CA ASN A 65 -8.33 9.58 -13.07
C ASN A 65 -9.30 10.59 -12.44
N VAL A 66 -9.24 10.75 -11.15
CA VAL A 66 -10.14 11.64 -10.41
C VAL A 66 -9.51 13.02 -10.22
N PRO A 67 -10.29 14.11 -10.36
CA PRO A 67 -9.80 15.45 -10.05
C PRO A 67 -9.60 15.61 -8.55
N THR A 68 -8.61 16.42 -8.17
CA THR A 68 -8.35 16.80 -6.78
C THR A 68 -8.92 18.16 -6.41
N THR A 69 -9.52 18.84 -7.39
CA THR A 69 -10.22 20.13 -7.24
C THR A 69 -11.46 20.14 -8.11
N GLY A 70 -12.46 20.97 -7.76
CA GLY A 70 -13.66 21.22 -8.59
C GLY A 70 -14.48 19.96 -8.89
N ARG A 71 -14.54 19.01 -7.97
CA ARG A 71 -15.29 17.75 -8.16
C ARG A 71 -16.78 17.93 -8.40
N ASP A 72 -17.34 19.01 -7.91
CA ASP A 72 -18.71 19.44 -8.15
C ASP A 72 -18.99 19.77 -9.63
N GLN A 73 -17.96 20.09 -10.40
CA GLN A 73 -18.03 20.34 -11.85
C GLN A 73 -17.87 19.07 -12.69
N GLY A 74 -17.61 17.91 -12.05
CA GLY A 74 -17.37 16.64 -12.70
C GLY A 74 -15.94 16.51 -13.25
N ILE A 75 -15.72 15.48 -14.06
CA ILE A 75 -14.42 15.18 -14.69
C ILE A 75 -14.39 15.80 -16.09
N THR A 76 -13.54 16.79 -16.30
CA THR A 76 -13.47 17.54 -17.56
C THR A 76 -12.76 16.75 -18.66
N ASP A 77 -11.69 15.99 -18.33
CA ASP A 77 -11.02 15.13 -19.29
C ASP A 77 -11.93 13.97 -19.72
N ALA A 78 -12.15 13.84 -21.02
CA ALA A 78 -13.12 12.89 -21.58
C ALA A 78 -12.71 11.43 -21.38
N VAL A 79 -11.39 11.14 -21.43
CA VAL A 79 -10.87 9.76 -21.26
C VAL A 79 -10.97 9.36 -19.80
N SER A 80 -10.54 10.22 -18.89
CA SER A 80 -10.66 10.01 -17.44
C SER A 80 -12.12 9.80 -17.03
N ARG A 81 -13.02 10.65 -17.53
CA ARG A 81 -14.46 10.50 -17.26
C ARG A 81 -15.00 9.16 -17.77
N LEU A 82 -14.66 8.78 -19.01
CA LEU A 82 -15.10 7.50 -19.59
C LEU A 82 -14.62 6.30 -18.75
N GLN A 83 -13.39 6.32 -18.25
CA GLN A 83 -12.85 5.23 -17.42
C GLN A 83 -13.59 5.13 -16.09
N VAL A 84 -13.81 6.26 -15.41
CA VAL A 84 -14.56 6.32 -14.14
C VAL A 84 -16.00 5.82 -14.35
N GLU A 85 -16.75 6.39 -15.30
CA GLU A 85 -18.11 5.97 -15.60
C GLU A 85 -18.20 4.50 -16.06
N THR A 86 -17.14 3.96 -16.66
CA THR A 86 -17.09 2.56 -17.05
C THR A 86 -16.94 1.65 -15.83
N LEU A 87 -16.14 2.05 -14.84
CA LEU A 87 -16.06 1.30 -13.58
C LEU A 87 -17.41 1.32 -12.86
N ASP A 88 -18.06 2.49 -12.71
CA ASP A 88 -19.39 2.62 -12.10
C ASP A 88 -20.40 1.66 -12.75
N ARG A 89 -20.46 1.66 -14.11
CA ARG A 89 -21.36 0.75 -14.85
C ARG A 89 -21.03 -0.73 -14.62
N ASN A 90 -19.75 -1.08 -14.64
CA ASN A 90 -19.30 -2.45 -14.42
C ASN A 90 -19.64 -2.94 -13.01
N CYS A 91 -19.38 -2.11 -12.00
CA CYS A 91 -19.69 -2.44 -10.62
C CYS A 91 -21.21 -2.60 -10.40
N ALA A 92 -22.01 -1.71 -10.97
CA ALA A 92 -23.48 -1.81 -10.93
C ALA A 92 -24.00 -3.08 -11.63
N GLU A 93 -23.47 -3.42 -12.82
CA GLU A 93 -23.87 -4.59 -13.60
C GLU A 93 -23.56 -5.90 -12.86
N PHE A 94 -22.35 -6.00 -12.30
CA PHE A 94 -21.87 -7.25 -11.67
C PHE A 94 -22.12 -7.32 -10.15
N GLY A 95 -22.68 -6.25 -9.55
CA GLY A 95 -23.00 -6.19 -8.11
C GLY A 95 -21.77 -6.08 -7.21
N ILE A 96 -20.66 -5.52 -7.73
CA ILE A 96 -19.42 -5.33 -6.97
C ILE A 96 -19.56 -4.06 -6.12
N THR A 97 -19.14 -4.16 -4.85
CA THR A 97 -19.10 -2.97 -3.97
C THR A 97 -18.07 -1.97 -4.48
N GLU A 98 -18.52 -0.73 -4.67
CA GLU A 98 -17.68 0.37 -5.15
C GLU A 98 -17.76 1.58 -4.23
N PHE A 99 -16.63 2.26 -4.06
CA PHE A 99 -16.56 3.59 -3.49
C PHE A 99 -16.32 4.60 -4.62
N GLY A 100 -17.41 4.98 -5.30
CA GLY A 100 -17.39 5.94 -6.40
C GLY A 100 -17.01 7.35 -5.96
N LEU A 101 -16.86 8.28 -6.92
CA LEU A 101 -16.31 9.63 -6.70
C LEU A 101 -17.04 10.44 -5.60
N ALA A 102 -18.33 10.24 -5.43
CA ALA A 102 -19.15 10.93 -4.42
C ALA A 102 -19.18 10.20 -3.05
N ASP A 103 -18.65 8.98 -2.95
CA ASP A 103 -18.64 8.24 -1.69
C ASP A 103 -17.62 8.87 -0.72
N PRO A 104 -18.01 9.15 0.53
CA PRO A 104 -17.09 9.70 1.52
C PRO A 104 -15.91 8.78 1.88
N ARG A 105 -15.93 7.52 1.47
CA ARG A 105 -14.85 6.53 1.63
C ARG A 105 -13.94 6.47 0.40
N GLN A 106 -14.28 7.20 -0.68
CA GLN A 106 -13.45 7.25 -1.88
C GLN A 106 -12.02 7.70 -1.53
N GLY A 107 -11.05 7.12 -2.20
CA GLY A 107 -9.63 7.42 -2.04
C GLY A 107 -8.77 6.42 -2.78
N ILE A 108 -7.47 6.51 -2.57
CA ILE A 108 -6.49 5.63 -3.19
C ILE A 108 -6.73 4.18 -2.77
N VAL A 109 -6.78 3.26 -3.73
CA VAL A 109 -7.13 1.84 -3.54
C VAL A 109 -6.32 1.19 -2.41
N HIS A 110 -5.02 1.50 -2.29
CA HIS A 110 -4.14 0.96 -1.25
C HIS A 110 -4.23 1.70 0.10
N VAL A 111 -5.06 2.73 0.19
CA VAL A 111 -5.43 3.39 1.45
C VAL A 111 -6.78 2.88 1.92
N ILE A 112 -7.78 2.84 1.03
CA ILE A 112 -9.15 2.45 1.42
C ILE A 112 -9.27 0.98 1.82
N GLY A 113 -8.55 0.08 1.17
CA GLY A 113 -8.55 -1.34 1.51
C GLY A 113 -8.21 -1.60 2.98
N PRO A 114 -7.05 -1.15 3.47
CA PRO A 114 -6.67 -1.19 4.89
C PRO A 114 -7.63 -0.42 5.79
N GLU A 115 -8.00 0.81 5.42
CA GLU A 115 -8.83 1.70 6.22
C GLU A 115 -10.21 1.10 6.50
N GLN A 116 -10.76 0.34 5.56
CA GLN A 116 -12.02 -0.37 5.71
C GLN A 116 -11.88 -1.73 6.41
N GLY A 117 -10.66 -2.21 6.66
CA GLY A 117 -10.44 -3.57 7.17
C GLY A 117 -10.76 -4.65 6.12
N ALA A 118 -10.71 -4.31 4.84
CA ALA A 118 -10.92 -5.25 3.75
C ALA A 118 -9.69 -6.14 3.49
N ILE A 119 -8.55 -5.77 4.08
CA ILE A 119 -7.30 -6.52 4.05
C ILE A 119 -7.08 -7.10 5.45
N LEU A 120 -6.97 -8.43 5.53
CA LEU A 120 -6.79 -9.16 6.78
C LEU A 120 -5.53 -10.02 6.71
N PRO A 121 -4.87 -10.28 7.86
CA PRO A 121 -3.73 -11.19 7.90
C PRO A 121 -4.06 -12.57 7.34
N GLY A 122 -3.11 -13.14 6.64
CA GLY A 122 -3.26 -14.46 6.03
C GLY A 122 -3.89 -14.46 4.64
N MET A 123 -4.44 -13.35 4.15
CA MET A 123 -5.05 -13.29 2.82
C MET A 123 -4.03 -13.24 1.69
N THR A 124 -4.42 -13.72 0.51
CA THR A 124 -3.86 -13.33 -0.78
C THR A 124 -4.64 -12.15 -1.34
N VAL A 125 -3.92 -11.09 -1.74
CA VAL A 125 -4.52 -9.83 -2.22
C VAL A 125 -3.93 -9.41 -3.54
N VAL A 126 -4.77 -9.13 -4.53
CA VAL A 126 -4.32 -8.66 -5.85
C VAL A 126 -5.06 -7.40 -6.30
N CYS A 127 -4.40 -6.64 -7.15
CA CYS A 127 -4.95 -5.45 -7.80
C CYS A 127 -4.19 -5.21 -9.10
N GLY A 128 -4.82 -4.54 -10.06
CA GLY A 128 -4.16 -4.08 -11.29
C GLY A 128 -3.17 -2.93 -11.10
N ASP A 129 -2.58 -2.79 -9.92
CA ASP A 129 -1.58 -1.78 -9.55
C ASP A 129 -0.38 -2.43 -8.86
N SER A 130 0.84 -2.01 -9.22
CA SER A 130 2.08 -2.57 -8.69
C SER A 130 2.25 -2.37 -7.18
N HIS A 131 1.69 -1.29 -6.60
CA HIS A 131 1.82 -1.01 -5.17
C HIS A 131 0.84 -1.79 -4.29
N THR A 132 0.18 -2.80 -4.83
CA THR A 132 -0.59 -3.81 -4.06
C THR A 132 0.27 -4.45 -2.96
N SER A 133 1.59 -4.49 -3.13
CA SER A 133 2.55 -4.92 -2.09
C SER A 133 2.39 -4.20 -0.75
N THR A 134 1.79 -2.99 -0.74
CA THR A 134 1.42 -2.25 0.49
C THR A 134 0.71 -3.13 1.52
N HIS A 135 -0.15 -4.03 1.05
CA HIS A 135 -0.99 -4.85 1.91
C HIS A 135 -0.22 -5.96 2.64
N GLY A 136 1.01 -6.25 2.22
CA GLY A 136 1.90 -7.17 2.95
C GLY A 136 2.28 -6.69 4.35
N ALA A 137 2.06 -5.41 4.66
CA ALA A 137 2.16 -4.85 6.01
C ALA A 137 1.21 -5.53 7.02
N PHE A 138 0.18 -6.22 6.54
CA PHE A 138 -0.79 -6.97 7.33
C PHE A 138 -0.46 -8.46 7.46
N GLY A 139 0.72 -8.92 7.02
CA GLY A 139 1.00 -10.35 6.94
C GLY A 139 0.11 -11.04 5.91
N SER A 140 -0.20 -10.37 4.80
CA SER A 140 -0.94 -10.90 3.64
C SER A 140 -0.04 -10.97 2.41
N LEU A 141 -0.19 -12.00 1.58
CA LEU A 141 0.55 -12.14 0.32
C LEU A 141 -0.11 -11.24 -0.73
N ALA A 142 0.47 -10.07 -0.96
CA ALA A 142 -0.12 -9.02 -1.79
C ALA A 142 0.80 -8.61 -2.93
N PHE A 143 0.26 -8.59 -4.18
CA PHE A 143 1.05 -8.23 -5.36
C PHE A 143 0.20 -7.71 -6.50
N GLY A 144 0.84 -6.89 -7.36
CA GLY A 144 0.22 -6.35 -8.56
C GLY A 144 0.09 -7.38 -9.68
N ILE A 145 -0.98 -7.25 -10.48
CA ILE A 145 -1.30 -8.12 -11.62
C ILE A 145 -1.66 -7.31 -12.86
N GLY A 146 -1.55 -7.93 -14.03
CA GLY A 146 -1.96 -7.32 -15.30
C GLY A 146 -3.47 -7.41 -15.56
N THR A 147 -3.98 -6.64 -16.52
CA THR A 147 -5.41 -6.55 -16.86
C THR A 147 -6.03 -7.92 -17.19
N SER A 148 -5.33 -8.79 -17.93
CA SER A 148 -5.82 -10.15 -18.24
C SER A 148 -5.86 -11.04 -17.00
N GLU A 149 -4.96 -10.83 -16.04
CA GLU A 149 -5.01 -11.53 -14.75
C GLU A 149 -6.15 -11.00 -13.87
N VAL A 150 -6.49 -9.69 -13.95
CA VAL A 150 -7.70 -9.12 -13.31
C VAL A 150 -8.95 -9.84 -13.80
N GLU A 151 -9.11 -10.04 -15.13
CA GLU A 151 -10.20 -10.82 -15.70
C GLU A 151 -10.21 -12.26 -15.17
N HIS A 152 -9.05 -12.90 -15.15
CA HIS A 152 -8.91 -14.27 -14.71
C HIS A 152 -9.33 -14.44 -13.24
N VAL A 153 -8.91 -13.55 -12.35
CA VAL A 153 -9.31 -13.57 -10.93
C VAL A 153 -10.78 -13.27 -10.75
N LEU A 154 -11.35 -12.31 -11.47
CA LEU A 154 -12.81 -12.08 -11.48
C LEU A 154 -13.57 -13.37 -11.82
N ALA A 155 -13.12 -14.10 -12.86
CA ALA A 155 -13.79 -15.28 -13.36
C ALA A 155 -13.62 -16.53 -12.48
N THR A 156 -12.49 -16.70 -11.79
CA THR A 156 -12.06 -17.98 -11.20
C THR A 156 -11.64 -17.90 -9.73
N GLN A 157 -11.32 -16.70 -9.24
CA GLN A 157 -10.70 -16.46 -7.94
C GLN A 157 -9.32 -17.15 -7.78
N CYS A 158 -8.65 -17.47 -8.87
CA CYS A 158 -7.35 -18.13 -8.88
C CYS A 158 -6.37 -17.41 -9.83
N LEU A 159 -5.07 -17.65 -9.62
CA LEU A 159 -4.00 -17.22 -10.52
C LEU A 159 -2.93 -18.28 -10.67
N VAL A 160 -2.35 -18.38 -11.87
CA VAL A 160 -1.14 -19.17 -12.11
C VAL A 160 0.05 -18.28 -11.80
N GLN A 161 0.90 -18.70 -10.86
CA GLN A 161 2.07 -17.96 -10.41
C GLN A 161 3.29 -18.89 -10.24
N ARG A 162 4.48 -18.34 -10.31
CA ARG A 162 5.71 -19.04 -9.91
C ARG A 162 6.10 -18.60 -8.51
N LYS A 163 6.44 -19.57 -7.66
CA LYS A 163 6.87 -19.29 -6.28
C LYS A 163 8.16 -18.47 -6.31
N ALA A 164 8.17 -17.34 -5.59
CA ALA A 164 9.34 -16.51 -5.40
C ALA A 164 10.27 -17.14 -4.34
N LYS A 165 11.51 -16.68 -4.29
CA LYS A 165 12.46 -16.95 -3.21
C LYS A 165 12.20 -16.06 -2.01
N ASN A 166 12.76 -16.42 -0.87
CA ASN A 166 12.64 -15.69 0.40
C ASN A 166 13.86 -14.78 0.61
N MET A 167 13.63 -13.48 0.80
CA MET A 167 14.65 -12.51 1.22
C MET A 167 14.23 -11.90 2.56
N LEU A 168 15.13 -11.87 3.53
CA LEU A 168 14.95 -11.13 4.78
C LEU A 168 15.76 -9.83 4.71
N VAL A 169 15.11 -8.71 4.99
CA VAL A 169 15.78 -7.44 5.27
C VAL A 169 15.59 -7.13 6.75
N LEU A 170 16.68 -7.26 7.50
CA LEU A 170 16.73 -7.07 8.94
C LEU A 170 17.26 -5.67 9.25
N VAL A 171 16.43 -4.83 9.87
CA VAL A 171 16.80 -3.48 10.30
C VAL A 171 16.75 -3.44 11.82
N ASP A 172 17.92 -3.63 12.45
CA ASP A 172 18.04 -3.73 13.89
C ASP A 172 18.49 -2.42 14.54
N GLY A 173 18.17 -2.27 15.81
CA GLY A 173 18.45 -1.08 16.59
C GLY A 173 17.35 -0.02 16.50
N GLN A 174 17.68 1.22 16.84
CA GLN A 174 16.76 2.34 16.88
C GLN A 174 17.20 3.44 15.90
N THR A 175 16.25 4.00 15.18
CA THR A 175 16.47 5.17 14.32
C THR A 175 16.46 6.46 15.16
N GLU A 176 17.06 7.52 14.61
CA GLU A 176 16.83 8.89 15.12
C GLU A 176 15.35 9.27 14.93
N SER A 177 14.86 10.24 15.73
CA SER A 177 13.45 10.64 15.77
C SER A 177 12.93 11.23 14.45
N GLU A 178 13.81 11.77 13.64
CA GLU A 178 13.51 12.41 12.34
C GLU A 178 13.48 11.42 11.17
N VAL A 179 13.95 10.18 11.40
CA VAL A 179 13.96 9.11 10.39
C VAL A 179 12.59 8.45 10.33
N THR A 180 12.03 8.41 9.15
CA THR A 180 10.72 7.81 8.87
C THR A 180 10.84 6.46 8.16
N ALA A 181 9.74 5.73 8.05
CA ALA A 181 9.67 4.52 7.24
C ALA A 181 10.07 4.74 5.76
N LYS A 182 9.86 5.96 5.23
CA LYS A 182 10.30 6.37 3.90
C LYS A 182 11.82 6.38 3.78
N ASP A 183 12.50 6.88 4.78
CA ASP A 183 13.97 6.94 4.81
C ASP A 183 14.56 5.54 4.94
N ILE A 184 13.94 4.67 5.75
CA ILE A 184 14.29 3.23 5.84
C ILE A 184 14.15 2.57 4.45
N ALA A 185 13.00 2.76 3.79
CA ALA A 185 12.74 2.18 2.47
C ALA A 185 13.76 2.65 1.42
N LEU A 186 14.02 3.96 1.34
CA LEU A 186 15.01 4.50 0.42
C LEU A 186 16.42 4.00 0.72
N THR A 187 16.81 3.88 2.00
CA THR A 187 18.11 3.29 2.39
C THR A 187 18.22 1.83 1.94
N ILE A 188 17.17 1.02 2.11
CA ILE A 188 17.13 -0.36 1.65
C ILE A 188 17.31 -0.41 0.13
N ILE A 189 16.51 0.36 -0.63
CA ILE A 189 16.56 0.39 -2.09
C ILE A 189 17.92 0.90 -2.58
N GLY A 190 18.48 1.93 -1.94
CA GLY A 190 19.82 2.42 -2.24
C GLY A 190 20.91 1.38 -2.03
N LYS A 191 20.74 0.49 -1.02
CA LYS A 191 21.69 -0.59 -0.72
C LYS A 191 21.62 -1.77 -1.69
N ILE A 192 20.40 -2.24 -2.01
CA ILE A 192 20.21 -3.45 -2.82
C ILE A 192 19.96 -3.17 -4.31
N GLY A 193 19.62 -1.93 -4.67
CA GLY A 193 19.26 -1.52 -6.03
C GLY A 193 17.82 -1.84 -6.41
N THR A 194 17.35 -1.26 -7.52
CA THR A 194 16.00 -1.46 -8.05
C THR A 194 15.74 -2.87 -8.63
N ALA A 195 16.78 -3.67 -8.82
CA ALA A 195 16.68 -5.05 -9.29
C ALA A 195 17.08 -6.07 -8.22
N GLY A 196 17.54 -5.65 -7.03
CA GLY A 196 18.06 -6.54 -6.00
C GLY A 196 17.04 -7.54 -5.44
N GLY A 197 15.77 -7.16 -5.43
CA GLY A 197 14.65 -8.01 -4.99
C GLY A 197 14.02 -8.85 -6.11
N THR A 198 14.54 -8.81 -7.34
CA THR A 198 13.93 -9.52 -8.47
C THR A 198 13.91 -11.03 -8.25
N GLY A 199 12.73 -11.61 -8.32
CA GLY A 199 12.49 -13.04 -8.05
C GLY A 199 12.34 -13.40 -6.58
N TYR A 200 12.33 -12.41 -5.68
CA TYR A 200 12.14 -12.57 -4.25
C TYR A 200 10.84 -11.95 -3.75
N THR A 201 10.33 -12.51 -2.66
CA THR A 201 9.45 -11.81 -1.72
C THR A 201 10.32 -11.34 -0.56
N ILE A 202 10.22 -10.06 -0.20
CA ILE A 202 11.01 -9.47 0.88
C ILE A 202 10.18 -9.50 2.18
N GLU A 203 10.69 -10.14 3.21
CA GLU A 203 10.20 -9.98 4.57
C GLU A 203 11.05 -8.93 5.30
N PHE A 204 10.40 -7.93 5.87
CA PHE A 204 11.05 -6.88 6.64
C PHE A 204 10.94 -7.21 8.12
N GLY A 205 12.06 -7.25 8.81
CA GLY A 205 12.18 -7.59 10.23
C GLY A 205 13.17 -6.70 10.97
N GLY A 206 13.36 -6.99 12.25
CA GLY A 206 14.24 -6.24 13.15
C GLY A 206 13.50 -5.29 14.07
N ASP A 207 14.24 -4.72 15.05
CA ASP A 207 13.66 -3.86 16.08
C ASP A 207 13.06 -2.58 15.51
N ALA A 208 13.76 -1.96 14.57
CA ALA A 208 13.28 -0.75 13.91
C ALA A 208 11.97 -0.98 13.13
N ILE A 209 11.80 -2.16 12.50
CA ILE A 209 10.58 -2.48 11.76
C ILE A 209 9.42 -2.79 12.72
N ARG A 210 9.68 -3.50 13.81
CA ARG A 210 8.66 -3.75 14.84
C ARG A 210 8.14 -2.49 15.51
N ALA A 211 9.01 -1.48 15.66
CA ALA A 211 8.65 -0.18 16.22
C ALA A 211 7.81 0.71 15.29
N LEU A 212 7.71 0.40 13.99
CA LEU A 212 6.89 1.16 13.05
C LEU A 212 5.40 1.01 13.36
N SER A 213 4.67 2.12 13.18
CA SER A 213 3.20 2.11 13.06
C SER A 213 2.75 1.29 11.84
N MET A 214 1.46 1.00 11.74
CA MET A 214 0.92 0.34 10.54
C MET A 214 1.12 1.19 9.28
N GLU A 215 0.99 2.50 9.39
CA GLU A 215 1.24 3.44 8.29
C GLU A 215 2.69 3.37 7.81
N GLY A 216 3.64 3.31 8.74
CA GLY A 216 5.05 3.10 8.44
C GLY A 216 5.34 1.75 7.77
N ARG A 217 4.74 0.66 8.27
CA ARG A 217 4.84 -0.68 7.65
C ARG A 217 4.24 -0.70 6.24
N MET A 218 3.11 -0.03 6.03
CA MET A 218 2.50 0.12 4.71
C MET A 218 3.41 0.90 3.75
N THR A 219 4.06 1.97 4.20
CA THR A 219 5.06 2.71 3.40
C THR A 219 6.22 1.81 3.00
N LEU A 220 6.74 1.02 3.93
CA LEU A 220 7.85 0.10 3.67
C LEU A 220 7.48 -1.00 2.66
N CYS A 221 6.36 -1.69 2.87
CA CYS A 221 5.87 -2.72 1.94
C CYS A 221 5.49 -2.13 0.57
N ASN A 222 4.90 -0.92 0.54
CA ASN A 222 4.61 -0.17 -0.69
C ASN A 222 5.88 -0.01 -1.53
N MET A 223 6.98 0.43 -0.91
CA MET A 223 8.23 0.69 -1.61
C MET A 223 9.08 -0.56 -1.86
N GLY A 224 8.76 -1.71 -1.28
CA GLY A 224 9.46 -2.96 -1.56
C GLY A 224 9.44 -3.36 -3.03
N ILE A 225 8.37 -2.99 -3.78
CA ILE A 225 8.29 -3.20 -5.23
C ILE A 225 9.33 -2.38 -6.00
N GLU A 226 9.78 -1.25 -5.46
CA GLU A 226 10.81 -0.42 -6.09
C GLU A 226 12.22 -1.04 -6.02
N ALA A 227 12.40 -2.04 -5.16
CA ALA A 227 13.58 -2.90 -5.16
C ALA A 227 13.46 -4.08 -6.15
N GLY A 228 12.37 -4.16 -6.92
CA GLY A 228 12.10 -5.25 -7.86
C GLY A 228 11.46 -6.49 -7.23
N ALA A 229 11.11 -6.46 -5.96
CA ALA A 229 10.51 -7.59 -5.26
C ALA A 229 9.10 -7.92 -5.77
N ARG A 230 8.70 -9.20 -5.67
CA ARG A 230 7.33 -9.63 -6.00
C ARG A 230 6.31 -9.11 -4.99
N ALA A 231 6.67 -9.12 -3.72
CA ALA A 231 5.87 -8.62 -2.60
C ALA A 231 6.79 -8.19 -1.45
N GLY A 232 6.29 -7.33 -0.56
CA GLY A 232 6.90 -7.01 0.72
C GLY A 232 6.00 -7.51 1.84
N LEU A 233 6.56 -8.04 2.92
CA LEU A 233 5.84 -8.62 4.05
C LEU A 233 6.37 -8.09 5.38
N VAL A 234 5.47 -7.92 6.35
CA VAL A 234 5.82 -7.74 7.77
C VAL A 234 5.04 -8.77 8.57
N GLY A 235 5.71 -9.48 9.48
CA GLY A 235 5.06 -10.44 10.38
C GLY A 235 4.01 -9.77 11.26
N VAL A 236 2.93 -10.49 11.53
CA VAL A 236 1.80 -9.98 12.33
C VAL A 236 2.19 -9.87 13.81
N ASP A 237 1.82 -8.76 14.42
CA ASP A 237 1.92 -8.49 15.84
C ASP A 237 0.69 -7.72 16.36
N GLU A 238 0.72 -7.29 17.63
CA GLU A 238 -0.41 -6.56 18.22
C GLU A 238 -0.69 -5.23 17.51
N THR A 239 0.33 -4.55 16.96
CA THR A 239 0.15 -3.32 16.17
C THR A 239 -0.77 -3.57 14.96
N THR A 240 -0.58 -4.70 14.27
CA THR A 240 -1.42 -5.11 13.15
C THR A 240 -2.85 -5.44 13.61
N ILE A 241 -2.98 -6.20 14.70
CA ILE A 241 -4.27 -6.63 15.24
C ILE A 241 -5.10 -5.43 15.73
N ASP A 242 -4.49 -4.53 16.47
CA ASP A 242 -5.14 -3.32 16.99
C ASP A 242 -5.60 -2.39 15.85
N TYR A 243 -4.80 -2.27 14.78
CA TYR A 243 -5.19 -1.47 13.61
C TYR A 243 -6.45 -2.01 12.93
N ILE A 244 -6.63 -3.32 12.85
CA ILE A 244 -7.76 -3.97 12.18
C ILE A 244 -9.03 -3.92 13.04
N LYS A 245 -8.89 -3.92 14.35
CA LYS A 245 -10.01 -4.04 15.31
C LYS A 245 -11.07 -2.97 15.09
N GLY A 246 -12.33 -3.42 14.95
CA GLY A 246 -13.49 -2.53 14.80
C GLY A 246 -13.68 -1.92 13.42
N ARG A 247 -12.86 -2.26 12.41
CA ARG A 247 -13.05 -1.77 11.05
C ARG A 247 -14.23 -2.46 10.37
N PRO A 248 -14.88 -1.80 9.37
CA PRO A 248 -16.17 -2.25 8.80
C PRO A 248 -16.16 -3.67 8.22
N PHE A 249 -15.09 -4.06 7.51
CA PHE A 249 -14.98 -5.39 6.88
C PHE A 249 -14.21 -6.40 7.75
N ALA A 250 -13.70 -5.99 8.92
CA ALA A 250 -13.04 -6.89 9.84
C ALA A 250 -14.07 -7.76 10.60
N PRO A 251 -13.72 -8.97 11.03
CA PRO A 251 -14.54 -9.76 11.94
C PRO A 251 -14.89 -8.96 13.21
N GLN A 252 -16.03 -9.25 13.82
CA GLN A 252 -16.49 -8.54 15.00
C GLN A 252 -16.69 -9.49 16.19
N GLY A 253 -16.57 -8.97 17.40
CA GLY A 253 -16.82 -9.70 18.65
C GLY A 253 -15.98 -10.98 18.77
N GLY A 254 -16.61 -12.11 19.13
CA GLY A 254 -15.91 -13.38 19.31
C GLY A 254 -15.24 -13.91 18.04
N ALA A 255 -15.74 -13.58 16.84
CA ALA A 255 -15.11 -13.95 15.59
C ALA A 255 -13.78 -13.19 15.38
N PHE A 256 -13.68 -11.95 15.86
CA PHE A 256 -12.43 -11.20 15.84
C PHE A 256 -11.37 -11.84 16.76
N GLU A 257 -11.76 -12.19 17.98
CA GLU A 257 -10.81 -12.81 18.95
C GLU A 257 -10.28 -14.15 18.44
N GLN A 258 -11.15 -14.95 17.78
CA GLN A 258 -10.73 -16.20 17.16
C GLN A 258 -9.78 -15.96 15.97
N ALA A 259 -10.07 -14.99 15.14
CA ALA A 259 -9.20 -14.60 14.02
C ALA A 259 -7.86 -14.05 14.52
N ALA A 260 -7.86 -13.18 15.53
CA ALA A 260 -6.66 -12.62 16.13
C ALA A 260 -5.75 -13.69 16.73
N ALA A 261 -6.32 -14.73 17.33
CA ALA A 261 -5.55 -15.88 17.83
C ALA A 261 -4.78 -16.58 16.70
N PHE A 262 -5.43 -16.79 15.55
CA PHE A 262 -4.79 -17.37 14.35
C PHE A 262 -3.75 -16.40 13.75
N TRP A 263 -4.07 -15.12 13.65
CA TRP A 263 -3.19 -14.12 13.02
C TRP A 263 -1.85 -13.96 13.72
N ARG A 264 -1.77 -14.15 15.05
CA ARG A 264 -0.52 -14.08 15.82
C ARG A 264 0.54 -15.09 15.38
N ASP A 265 0.14 -16.17 14.72
CA ASP A 265 1.06 -17.18 14.18
C ASP A 265 1.57 -16.87 12.77
N LEU A 266 1.04 -15.79 12.14
CA LEU A 266 1.45 -15.33 10.80
C LEU A 266 2.72 -14.48 10.88
N ARG A 267 3.83 -15.16 11.15
CA ARG A 267 5.21 -14.66 11.15
C ARG A 267 6.14 -15.82 10.84
N SER A 268 7.34 -15.52 10.40
CA SER A 268 8.38 -16.54 10.20
C SER A 268 8.75 -17.20 11.52
N ASP A 269 9.00 -18.50 11.47
CA ASP A 269 9.49 -19.26 12.62
C ASP A 269 10.91 -18.77 12.99
N ALA A 270 11.28 -18.89 14.25
CA ALA A 270 12.58 -18.38 14.73
C ALA A 270 13.79 -19.04 14.04
N ASN A 271 13.62 -20.25 13.51
CA ASN A 271 14.62 -21.01 12.76
C ASN A 271 14.28 -21.14 11.27
N ALA A 272 13.49 -20.22 10.73
CA ALA A 272 13.22 -20.17 9.30
C ALA A 272 14.47 -19.78 8.52
N GLU A 273 14.70 -20.43 7.38
CA GLU A 273 15.83 -20.16 6.51
C GLU A 273 15.38 -19.27 5.34
N PHE A 274 16.18 -18.26 5.03
CA PHE A 274 15.99 -17.35 3.92
C PHE A 274 17.08 -17.55 2.88
N ASP A 275 16.74 -17.41 1.60
CA ASP A 275 17.72 -17.50 0.49
C ASP A 275 18.77 -16.36 0.57
N ILE A 276 18.37 -15.19 1.03
CA ILE A 276 19.23 -14.02 1.25
C ILE A 276 18.79 -13.30 2.54
N VAL A 277 19.79 -12.86 3.32
CA VAL A 277 19.59 -11.98 4.48
C VAL A 277 20.40 -10.70 4.27
N ILE A 278 19.75 -9.56 4.39
CA ILE A 278 20.35 -8.23 4.32
C ILE A 278 20.22 -7.57 5.69
N GLU A 279 21.33 -7.25 6.31
CA GLU A 279 21.37 -6.59 7.62
C GLU A 279 21.67 -5.09 7.47
N ILE A 280 20.93 -4.27 8.20
CA ILE A 280 21.06 -2.82 8.25
C ILE A 280 20.98 -2.38 9.72
N ASP A 281 21.97 -1.61 10.15
CA ASP A 281 21.95 -0.95 11.45
C ASP A 281 21.09 0.33 11.36
N ALA A 282 20.00 0.38 12.10
CA ALA A 282 19.05 1.48 12.11
C ALA A 282 19.68 2.82 12.54
N ALA A 283 20.70 2.78 13.41
CA ALA A 283 21.39 3.98 13.88
C ALA A 283 22.14 4.72 12.77
N ASN A 284 22.48 4.04 11.67
CA ASN A 284 23.15 4.61 10.52
C ASN A 284 22.21 5.21 9.47
N ILE A 285 20.90 5.04 9.64
CA ILE A 285 19.91 5.60 8.70
C ILE A 285 19.70 7.08 9.01
N LYS A 286 19.77 7.90 7.97
CA LYS A 286 19.53 9.35 8.03
C LYS A 286 18.39 9.73 7.10
N PRO A 287 17.77 10.91 7.24
CA PRO A 287 16.79 11.41 6.28
C PRO A 287 17.32 11.39 4.86
N GLN A 288 16.60 10.75 3.93
CA GLN A 288 17.04 10.45 2.57
C GLN A 288 16.44 11.39 1.53
N VAL A 289 17.20 11.66 0.46
CA VAL A 289 16.76 12.40 -0.73
C VAL A 289 17.25 11.65 -1.96
N THR A 290 16.37 11.39 -2.94
CA THR A 290 16.83 10.90 -4.24
C THR A 290 17.42 12.04 -5.06
N TRP A 291 18.62 11.84 -5.61
CA TRP A 291 19.32 12.80 -6.44
C TRP A 291 19.17 12.55 -7.95
N GLY A 292 18.76 11.34 -8.34
CA GLY A 292 18.67 10.91 -9.73
C GLY A 292 17.25 10.53 -10.15
N THR A 293 17.16 9.70 -11.17
CA THR A 293 15.91 9.29 -11.86
C THR A 293 15.42 7.89 -11.45
N SER A 294 15.92 7.37 -10.34
CA SER A 294 15.55 6.07 -9.76
C SER A 294 15.55 6.16 -8.24
N PRO A 295 14.67 5.42 -7.52
CA PRO A 295 14.68 5.38 -6.06
C PRO A 295 15.98 4.87 -5.44
N GLU A 296 16.78 4.08 -6.17
CA GLU A 296 18.11 3.64 -5.70
C GLU A 296 19.15 4.75 -5.69
N MET A 297 18.93 5.80 -6.50
CA MET A 297 19.80 6.97 -6.56
C MET A 297 19.48 7.92 -5.40
N THR A 298 19.74 7.48 -4.18
CA THR A 298 19.44 8.17 -2.92
C THR A 298 20.70 8.39 -2.09
N VAL A 299 20.70 9.46 -1.31
CA VAL A 299 21.75 9.80 -0.34
C VAL A 299 21.13 10.51 0.88
N PRO A 300 21.82 10.54 2.03
CA PRO A 300 21.44 11.40 3.14
C PRO A 300 21.33 12.87 2.72
N VAL A 301 20.40 13.59 3.31
CA VAL A 301 20.14 15.03 2.98
C VAL A 301 21.35 15.94 3.18
N ASN A 302 22.26 15.58 4.10
CA ASN A 302 23.49 16.32 4.38
C ASN A 302 24.70 15.88 3.53
N ALA A 303 24.47 14.98 2.57
CA ALA A 303 25.51 14.51 1.65
C ALA A 303 25.69 15.42 0.43
N LEU A 304 26.64 15.04 -0.40
CA LEU A 304 26.88 15.65 -1.72
C LEU A 304 26.21 14.81 -2.80
N VAL A 305 25.87 15.44 -3.91
CA VAL A 305 25.48 14.76 -5.15
C VAL A 305 26.65 13.88 -5.60
N PRO A 306 26.46 12.56 -5.80
CA PRO A 306 27.53 11.64 -6.13
C PRO A 306 28.26 12.01 -7.42
N ASP A 307 29.57 11.72 -7.45
CA ASP A 307 30.41 11.94 -8.61
C ASP A 307 30.52 10.66 -9.43
N PRO A 308 30.06 10.65 -10.70
CA PRO A 308 30.17 9.49 -11.59
C PRO A 308 31.62 9.00 -11.80
N ASP A 309 32.62 9.88 -11.64
CA ASP A 309 34.03 9.50 -11.81
C ASP A 309 34.54 8.60 -10.68
N GLN A 310 33.81 8.51 -9.58
CA GLN A 310 34.09 7.57 -8.49
C GLN A 310 33.44 6.19 -8.69
N GLU A 311 32.48 6.05 -9.64
CA GLU A 311 31.82 4.77 -9.93
C GLU A 311 32.71 3.92 -10.85
N LYS A 312 32.97 2.67 -10.42
CA LYS A 312 33.83 1.74 -11.13
C LYS A 312 33.10 0.94 -12.22
N ASP A 313 31.81 0.70 -12.03
CA ASP A 313 30.98 0.00 -13.02
C ASP A 313 30.64 0.97 -14.15
N PRO A 314 31.08 0.71 -15.40
CA PRO A 314 30.85 1.63 -16.50
C PRO A 314 29.36 1.81 -16.85
N VAL A 315 28.53 0.79 -16.62
CA VAL A 315 27.09 0.87 -16.90
C VAL A 315 26.41 1.77 -15.86
N LYS A 316 26.74 1.59 -14.58
CA LYS A 316 26.24 2.44 -13.50
C LYS A 316 26.71 3.88 -13.67
N ARG A 317 28.00 4.08 -13.98
CA ARG A 317 28.59 5.40 -14.24
C ARG A 317 27.84 6.14 -15.36
N GLU A 318 27.58 5.49 -16.49
CA GLU A 318 26.81 6.10 -17.59
C GLU A 318 25.37 6.42 -17.17
N GLY A 319 24.73 5.54 -16.40
CA GLY A 319 23.41 5.79 -15.79
C GLY A 319 23.41 7.01 -14.89
N MET A 320 24.44 7.18 -14.04
CA MET A 320 24.61 8.36 -13.19
C MET A 320 24.77 9.63 -14.02
N ILE A 321 25.59 9.63 -15.07
CA ILE A 321 25.78 10.79 -15.96
C ILE A 321 24.46 11.20 -16.58
N ARG A 322 23.68 10.26 -17.12
CA ARG A 322 22.36 10.56 -17.70
C ARG A 322 21.39 11.11 -16.68
N ALA A 323 21.34 10.52 -15.48
CA ALA A 323 20.48 10.98 -14.40
C ALA A 323 20.83 12.41 -13.97
N LEU A 324 22.11 12.72 -13.78
CA LEU A 324 22.57 14.07 -13.43
C LEU A 324 22.22 15.09 -14.53
N GLN A 325 22.38 14.70 -15.80
CA GLN A 325 22.02 15.56 -16.93
C GLN A 325 20.50 15.85 -16.96
N TYR A 326 19.65 14.82 -16.78
CA TYR A 326 18.21 15.00 -16.71
C TYR A 326 17.79 15.85 -15.51
N MET A 327 18.36 15.54 -14.35
CA MET A 327 18.07 16.25 -13.10
C MET A 327 18.75 17.64 -13.04
N ASP A 328 19.62 17.98 -14.01
CA ASP A 328 20.38 19.24 -14.04
C ASP A 328 21.10 19.49 -12.71
N LEU A 329 21.85 18.51 -12.27
CA LEU A 329 22.64 18.55 -11.04
C LEU A 329 24.13 18.40 -11.37
N LYS A 330 24.96 19.05 -10.58
CA LYS A 330 26.41 18.96 -10.69
C LYS A 330 26.94 17.99 -9.65
N PRO A 331 27.88 17.07 -10.03
CA PRO A 331 28.61 16.27 -9.06
C PRO A 331 29.23 17.14 -7.97
N GLY A 332 29.22 16.67 -6.73
CA GLY A 332 29.79 17.37 -5.58
C GLY A 332 29.01 18.58 -5.05
N ALA A 333 27.86 18.93 -5.66
CA ALA A 333 26.98 19.94 -5.09
C ALA A 333 26.31 19.41 -3.80
N HIS A 334 26.06 20.27 -2.82
CA HIS A 334 25.32 19.87 -1.64
C HIS A 334 23.85 19.59 -1.97
N ILE A 335 23.29 18.54 -1.43
CA ILE A 335 21.85 18.23 -1.58
C ILE A 335 21.01 19.41 -1.06
N THR A 336 21.45 20.06 0.00
CA THR A 336 20.79 21.23 0.59
C THR A 336 20.79 22.49 -0.30
N ASP A 337 21.61 22.55 -1.36
CA ASP A 337 21.63 23.67 -2.32
C ASP A 337 20.55 23.51 -3.41
N ILE A 338 19.92 22.33 -3.50
CA ILE A 338 18.93 22.02 -4.53
C ILE A 338 17.63 22.79 -4.26
N ARG A 339 17.30 23.74 -5.13
CA ARG A 339 16.09 24.55 -5.06
C ARG A 339 14.88 23.77 -5.57
N ILE A 340 13.71 24.05 -4.99
CA ILE A 340 12.44 23.37 -5.26
C ILE A 340 11.42 24.36 -5.84
N ASP A 341 10.75 23.96 -6.94
CA ASP A 341 9.66 24.72 -7.56
C ASP A 341 8.29 24.33 -7.03
N LYS A 342 8.06 23.02 -6.86
CA LYS A 342 6.78 22.45 -6.39
C LYS A 342 7.02 21.41 -5.30
N VAL A 343 6.01 21.19 -4.47
CA VAL A 343 6.04 20.14 -3.43
C VAL A 343 4.75 19.33 -3.50
N PHE A 344 4.89 18.04 -3.36
CA PHE A 344 3.75 17.10 -3.32
C PHE A 344 3.82 16.22 -2.08
N VAL A 345 2.78 16.29 -1.24
CA VAL A 345 2.56 15.39 -0.10
C VAL A 345 1.27 14.62 -0.36
N GLY A 346 1.37 13.29 -0.50
CA GLY A 346 0.25 12.44 -0.87
C GLY A 346 0.72 11.07 -1.34
N SER A 347 -0.04 10.44 -2.25
CA SER A 347 0.22 9.09 -2.78
C SER A 347 -0.21 7.97 -1.82
N CYS A 348 -0.33 6.73 -2.36
CA CYS A 348 -0.52 5.54 -1.53
C CYS A 348 0.66 5.29 -0.56
N THR A 349 1.82 5.89 -0.81
CA THR A 349 2.98 5.79 0.04
C THR A 349 2.83 6.63 1.31
N ASN A 350 2.51 7.93 1.17
CA ASN A 350 2.51 8.90 2.27
C ASN A 350 1.34 9.89 2.19
N GLY A 351 0.13 9.38 2.05
CA GLY A 351 -1.11 10.17 2.10
C GLY A 351 -2.00 9.85 3.30
N ARG A 352 -1.49 9.15 4.32
CA ARG A 352 -2.23 8.75 5.52
C ARG A 352 -2.18 9.81 6.59
N ILE A 353 -2.97 9.65 7.64
CA ILE A 353 -3.11 10.68 8.68
C ILE A 353 -1.78 10.99 9.39
N GLU A 354 -0.92 10.01 9.63
CA GLU A 354 0.39 10.23 10.26
C GLU A 354 1.31 11.06 9.37
N ASP A 355 1.29 10.82 8.06
CA ASP A 355 2.06 11.57 7.07
C ASP A 355 1.65 13.05 7.07
N LEU A 356 0.34 13.30 7.12
CA LEU A 356 -0.21 14.66 7.16
C LEU A 356 0.13 15.36 8.50
N ARG A 357 0.08 14.64 9.62
CA ARG A 357 0.50 15.19 10.92
C ARG A 357 1.97 15.56 10.92
N ALA A 358 2.84 14.69 10.40
CA ALA A 358 4.29 14.97 10.30
C ALA A 358 4.58 16.19 9.43
N ALA A 359 3.94 16.32 8.28
CA ALA A 359 4.06 17.50 7.42
C ALA A 359 3.50 18.77 8.07
N ALA A 360 2.35 18.69 8.76
CA ALA A 360 1.71 19.81 9.43
C ALA A 360 2.54 20.34 10.60
N GLU A 361 3.23 19.47 11.35
CA GLU A 361 4.09 19.88 12.45
C GLU A 361 5.22 20.79 11.95
N VAL A 362 5.83 20.45 10.82
CA VAL A 362 6.87 21.29 10.19
C VAL A 362 6.30 22.61 9.65
N ALA A 363 5.09 22.58 9.09
CA ALA A 363 4.45 23.74 8.47
C ALA A 363 3.84 24.74 9.50
N ARG A 364 3.57 24.27 10.72
CA ARG A 364 2.86 25.03 11.76
C ARG A 364 3.50 26.39 12.03
N GLY A 365 2.71 27.45 11.88
CA GLY A 365 3.12 28.84 12.12
C GLY A 365 4.15 29.39 11.11
N LYS A 366 4.44 28.66 10.03
CA LYS A 366 5.38 29.09 8.98
C LYS A 366 4.64 29.35 7.66
N LYS A 367 5.35 29.90 6.69
CA LYS A 367 4.85 30.17 5.33
C LYS A 367 5.76 29.49 4.31
N LYS A 368 5.19 29.05 3.18
CA LYS A 368 6.00 28.55 2.07
C LYS A 368 6.95 29.63 1.56
N ALA A 369 8.12 29.23 1.11
CA ALA A 369 9.08 30.15 0.48
C ALA A 369 8.45 30.79 -0.77
N ALA A 370 8.76 32.06 -1.01
CA ALA A 370 8.25 32.79 -2.19
C ALA A 370 8.69 32.16 -3.52
N SER A 371 9.83 31.44 -3.53
CA SER A 371 10.34 30.72 -4.68
C SER A 371 9.54 29.46 -5.01
N VAL A 372 8.80 28.87 -4.04
CA VAL A 372 7.99 27.67 -4.26
C VAL A 372 6.64 28.06 -4.86
N LYS A 373 6.41 27.66 -6.10
CA LYS A 373 5.20 27.98 -6.87
C LYS A 373 3.95 27.33 -6.28
N LEU A 374 4.04 26.03 -5.99
CA LEU A 374 2.90 25.22 -5.62
C LEU A 374 3.29 24.15 -4.57
N VAL A 375 2.45 24.00 -3.55
CA VAL A 375 2.55 22.92 -2.57
C VAL A 375 1.21 22.21 -2.51
N LEU A 376 1.16 20.93 -2.92
CA LEU A 376 -0.06 20.12 -2.91
C LEU A 376 -0.06 19.19 -1.71
N ILE A 377 -1.11 19.26 -0.90
CA ILE A 377 -1.39 18.30 0.17
C ILE A 377 -2.63 17.52 -0.23
N VAL A 378 -2.43 16.24 -0.52
CA VAL A 378 -3.47 15.34 -1.05
C VAL A 378 -3.71 14.18 -0.09
N PRO A 379 -4.79 14.21 0.70
CA PRO A 379 -5.15 13.09 1.56
C PRO A 379 -5.36 11.80 0.78
N GLY A 380 -5.00 10.66 1.36
CA GLY A 380 -5.12 9.36 0.70
C GLY A 380 -6.55 8.85 0.55
N SER A 381 -7.49 9.35 1.38
CA SER A 381 -8.93 9.00 1.30
C SER A 381 -9.81 10.12 1.84
N GLY A 382 -11.10 10.05 1.57
CA GLY A 382 -12.09 10.96 2.14
C GLY A 382 -12.21 10.83 3.67
N LEU A 383 -11.91 9.65 4.22
CA LEU A 383 -11.87 9.44 5.68
C LEU A 383 -10.64 10.12 6.29
N VAL A 384 -9.47 9.96 5.70
CA VAL A 384 -8.24 10.69 6.10
C VAL A 384 -8.46 12.20 6.00
N LYS A 385 -9.07 12.68 4.91
CA LYS A 385 -9.38 14.11 4.73
C LYS A 385 -10.25 14.63 5.87
N ARG A 386 -11.36 13.96 6.18
CA ARG A 386 -12.25 14.35 7.26
C ARG A 386 -11.56 14.32 8.63
N GLN A 387 -10.75 13.32 8.90
CA GLN A 387 -9.97 13.24 10.14
C GLN A 387 -8.99 14.39 10.24
N ALA A 388 -8.23 14.68 9.18
CA ALA A 388 -7.27 15.79 9.13
C ALA A 388 -7.98 17.16 9.35
N GLU A 389 -9.14 17.35 8.75
CA GLU A 389 -9.97 18.55 8.94
C GLU A 389 -10.51 18.67 10.39
N ALA A 390 -10.93 17.56 10.99
CA ALA A 390 -11.36 17.52 12.39
C ALA A 390 -10.20 17.86 13.36
N GLU A 391 -8.97 17.47 13.03
CA GLU A 391 -7.75 17.80 13.76
C GLU A 391 -7.22 19.22 13.45
N GLY A 392 -7.80 19.92 12.47
CA GLY A 392 -7.40 21.26 12.03
C GLY A 392 -6.10 21.31 11.22
N LEU A 393 -5.65 20.17 10.66
CA LEU A 393 -4.43 20.10 9.85
C LEU A 393 -4.57 20.90 8.54
N ASP A 394 -5.76 20.89 7.94
CA ASP A 394 -6.09 21.66 6.75
C ASP A 394 -5.85 23.17 6.94
N ARG A 395 -6.18 23.69 8.13
CA ARG A 395 -5.95 25.10 8.47
C ARG A 395 -4.47 25.42 8.55
N ILE A 396 -3.68 24.53 9.18
CA ILE A 396 -2.23 24.69 9.25
C ILE A 396 -1.63 24.78 7.85
N PHE A 397 -2.03 23.91 6.94
CA PHE A 397 -1.55 23.90 5.57
C PHE A 397 -2.00 25.15 4.79
N LYS A 398 -3.27 25.51 4.86
CA LYS A 398 -3.80 26.73 4.21
C LYS A 398 -3.12 27.99 4.75
N ASP A 399 -2.91 28.07 6.07
CA ASP A 399 -2.19 29.17 6.71
C ASP A 399 -0.73 29.22 6.24
N ALA A 400 -0.10 28.08 5.98
CA ALA A 400 1.24 28.03 5.40
C ALA A 400 1.28 28.41 3.90
N GLY A 401 0.14 28.58 3.24
CA GLY A 401 0.02 28.84 1.81
C GLY A 401 0.13 27.59 0.94
N PHE A 402 -0.18 26.43 1.52
CA PHE A 402 -0.28 25.15 0.82
C PHE A 402 -1.71 24.92 0.33
N GLU A 403 -1.86 24.19 -0.77
CA GLU A 403 -3.17 23.84 -1.31
C GLU A 403 -3.67 22.51 -0.74
N TRP A 404 -4.83 22.57 -0.08
CA TRP A 404 -5.54 21.42 0.46
C TRP A 404 -6.45 20.84 -0.61
N ARG A 405 -6.26 19.58 -0.95
CA ARG A 405 -6.87 18.92 -2.10
C ARG A 405 -7.89 17.83 -1.71
N ASP A 406 -8.63 17.36 -2.69
CA ASP A 406 -9.46 16.16 -2.57
C ASP A 406 -8.64 14.89 -2.78
N PRO A 407 -9.08 13.72 -2.22
CA PRO A 407 -8.32 12.48 -2.25
C PRO A 407 -8.15 11.90 -3.64
N GLY A 408 -6.98 11.36 -3.98
CA GLY A 408 -6.67 10.69 -5.23
C GLY A 408 -5.17 10.53 -5.45
N CYS A 409 -4.78 9.88 -6.54
CA CYS A 409 -3.37 9.69 -6.89
C CYS A 409 -2.66 10.99 -7.27
N SER A 410 -3.39 11.99 -7.81
CA SER A 410 -2.87 13.34 -8.08
C SER A 410 -1.54 13.32 -8.85
N MET A 411 -0.58 14.14 -8.43
CA MET A 411 0.74 14.26 -9.05
C MET A 411 1.58 12.96 -9.01
N CYS A 412 1.20 11.95 -8.23
CA CYS A 412 1.96 10.68 -8.17
C CYS A 412 2.13 10.04 -9.56
N LEU A 413 1.10 10.14 -10.42
CA LEU A 413 1.08 9.62 -11.79
C LEU A 413 0.94 10.70 -12.86
N ALA A 414 0.55 11.92 -12.47
CA ALA A 414 0.24 13.02 -13.38
C ALA A 414 -0.82 12.65 -14.45
N MET A 415 -1.80 11.82 -14.09
CA MET A 415 -2.93 11.44 -14.98
C MET A 415 -4.09 12.45 -14.92
N ASN A 416 -3.95 13.50 -14.13
CA ASN A 416 -4.89 14.61 -14.01
C ASN A 416 -4.16 15.96 -14.22
N ALA A 417 -4.78 17.08 -13.86
CA ALA A 417 -4.19 18.41 -14.00
C ALA A 417 -2.99 18.67 -13.07
N ASP A 418 -2.81 17.85 -12.01
CA ASP A 418 -1.70 17.99 -11.06
C ASP A 418 -0.42 17.39 -11.65
N ARG A 419 0.43 18.24 -12.24
CA ARG A 419 1.67 17.81 -12.89
C ARG A 419 2.77 18.86 -12.82
N LEU A 420 3.99 18.43 -13.10
CA LEU A 420 5.14 19.28 -13.31
C LEU A 420 5.18 19.77 -14.76
N GLU A 421 5.62 20.99 -14.94
CA GLU A 421 6.04 21.49 -16.23
C GLU A 421 7.52 21.13 -16.50
N PRO A 422 7.96 21.10 -17.79
CA PRO A 422 9.33 20.77 -18.14
C PRO A 422 10.36 21.63 -17.37
N GLY A 423 11.34 20.97 -16.76
CA GLY A 423 12.39 21.61 -15.97
C GLY A 423 12.01 21.93 -14.52
N GLU A 424 10.73 21.86 -14.13
CA GLU A 424 10.34 22.09 -12.74
C GLU A 424 10.81 20.94 -11.84
N ARG A 425 11.18 21.29 -10.62
CA ARG A 425 11.73 20.40 -9.60
C ARG A 425 10.77 20.25 -8.44
N CYS A 426 10.49 19.00 -8.07
CA CYS A 426 9.55 18.67 -7.01
C CYS A 426 10.19 17.88 -5.87
N ALA A 427 9.96 18.31 -4.63
CA ALA A 427 10.12 17.45 -3.46
C ALA A 427 8.82 16.67 -3.25
N SER A 428 8.86 15.34 -3.32
CA SER A 428 7.68 14.51 -3.43
C SER A 428 7.69 13.32 -2.47
N THR A 429 6.55 13.05 -1.88
CA THR A 429 6.35 11.84 -1.06
C THR A 429 5.85 10.64 -1.86
N SER A 430 5.80 10.72 -3.21
CA SER A 430 5.45 9.58 -4.05
C SER A 430 6.49 8.45 -3.95
N ASN A 431 6.23 7.34 -4.62
CA ASN A 431 7.07 6.14 -4.56
C ASN A 431 8.10 6.03 -5.69
N ARG A 432 7.86 6.69 -6.82
CA ARG A 432 8.70 6.62 -8.04
C ARG A 432 9.06 8.00 -8.54
N ASN A 433 10.26 8.11 -9.12
CA ASN A 433 10.80 9.36 -9.67
C ASN A 433 11.52 9.18 -11.02
N PHE A 434 11.13 8.18 -11.82
CA PHE A 434 11.70 8.05 -13.16
C PHE A 434 11.32 9.25 -14.04
N GLU A 435 12.06 9.43 -15.13
CA GLU A 435 11.89 10.54 -16.06
C GLU A 435 10.43 10.70 -16.51
N GLY A 436 9.88 11.89 -16.36
CA GLY A 436 8.50 12.22 -16.74
C GLY A 436 7.39 11.69 -15.84
N ARG A 437 7.71 10.99 -14.72
CA ARG A 437 6.69 10.39 -13.83
C ARG A 437 5.63 11.36 -13.34
N GLN A 438 6.02 12.56 -12.93
CA GLN A 438 5.13 13.60 -12.43
C GLN A 438 4.82 14.68 -13.48
N GLY A 439 5.11 14.43 -14.75
CA GLY A 439 4.95 15.34 -15.88
C GLY A 439 6.18 15.32 -16.78
N TYR A 440 5.97 15.49 -18.08
CA TYR A 440 7.05 15.46 -19.08
C TYR A 440 8.16 16.47 -18.76
N GLY A 441 9.40 16.00 -18.67
CA GLY A 441 10.57 16.83 -18.33
C GLY A 441 10.61 17.31 -16.88
N GLY A 442 9.68 16.87 -16.02
CA GLY A 442 9.66 17.16 -14.59
C GLY A 442 10.75 16.40 -13.83
N ARG A 443 11.33 17.03 -12.82
CA ARG A 443 12.43 16.52 -12.00
C ARG A 443 11.96 16.23 -10.59
N THR A 444 11.86 14.96 -10.22
CA THR A 444 11.28 14.52 -8.93
C THR A 444 12.34 14.01 -7.98
N HIS A 445 12.34 14.51 -6.76
CA HIS A 445 13.12 14.01 -5.63
C HIS A 445 12.18 13.37 -4.61
N LEU A 446 12.42 12.10 -4.28
CA LEU A 446 11.65 11.40 -3.25
C LEU A 446 12.20 11.76 -1.87
N VAL A 447 11.29 12.12 -0.97
CA VAL A 447 11.59 12.50 0.42
C VAL A 447 10.45 12.09 1.35
N SER A 448 10.70 12.12 2.66
CA SER A 448 9.66 11.93 3.69
C SER A 448 8.69 13.11 3.76
N PRO A 449 7.48 12.96 4.35
CA PRO A 449 6.51 14.04 4.49
C PRO A 449 7.04 15.28 5.22
N ALA A 450 7.80 15.09 6.30
CA ALA A 450 8.42 16.17 7.04
C ALA A 450 9.47 16.90 6.20
N MET A 451 10.29 16.16 5.44
CA MET A 451 11.27 16.73 4.51
C MET A 451 10.61 17.51 3.37
N ALA A 452 9.50 17.01 2.82
CA ALA A 452 8.74 17.70 1.79
C ALA A 452 8.18 19.02 2.30
N ALA A 453 7.57 19.02 3.50
CA ALA A 453 7.07 20.24 4.14
C ALA A 453 8.21 21.23 4.45
N ALA A 454 9.37 20.75 4.92
CA ALA A 454 10.55 21.58 5.14
C ALA A 454 11.05 22.21 3.82
N ALA A 455 11.12 21.42 2.74
CA ALA A 455 11.50 21.95 1.42
C ALA A 455 10.52 23.02 0.93
N ALA A 456 9.23 22.90 1.23
CA ALA A 456 8.23 23.93 0.92
C ALA A 456 8.48 25.24 1.67
N ILE A 457 8.86 25.17 2.95
CA ILE A 457 9.10 26.34 3.82
C ILE A 457 10.40 27.06 3.45
N TYR A 458 11.47 26.31 3.16
CA TYR A 458 12.79 26.87 2.92
C TYR A 458 13.10 27.12 1.43
N GLY A 459 12.34 26.50 0.51
CA GLY A 459 12.56 26.59 -0.94
C GLY A 459 13.72 25.73 -1.46
N HIS A 460 14.31 24.92 -0.61
CA HIS A 460 15.39 23.96 -0.89
C HIS A 460 15.38 22.84 0.15
N PHE A 461 16.15 21.78 -0.06
CA PHE A 461 16.27 20.73 0.95
C PHE A 461 17.03 21.22 2.18
N VAL A 462 16.61 20.76 3.35
CA VAL A 462 17.23 21.07 4.64
C VAL A 462 17.35 19.82 5.47
N ASP A 463 18.38 19.75 6.29
CA ASP A 463 18.52 18.70 7.29
C ASP A 463 17.56 18.98 8.45
N ILE A 464 16.48 18.18 8.53
CA ILE A 464 15.45 18.34 9.56
C ILE A 464 15.96 17.95 10.95
N SER A 465 16.97 17.08 11.05
CA SER A 465 17.61 16.73 12.33
C SER A 465 18.28 17.97 12.94
N ALA A 466 18.98 18.77 12.13
CA ALA A 466 19.59 20.01 12.57
C ALA A 466 18.58 21.11 12.96
N LEU A 467 17.33 21.03 12.46
CA LEU A 467 16.25 21.94 12.85
C LEU A 467 15.65 21.55 14.21
N ALA A 468 15.50 20.26 14.48
CA ALA A 468 14.98 19.74 15.74
C ALA A 468 15.87 20.11 16.94
N GLU A 469 17.19 20.08 16.76
CA GLU A 469 18.17 20.47 17.79
C GLU A 469 18.08 21.95 18.18
N LYS A 470 17.66 22.84 17.26
CA LYS A 470 17.54 24.29 17.48
C LYS A 470 16.21 24.71 18.11
N SER A 471 15.22 23.85 18.15
CA SER A 471 13.96 24.10 18.83
C SER A 471 14.08 23.66 20.29
N PRO A 472 13.80 24.55 21.31
CA PRO A 472 13.78 24.11 22.70
C PRO A 472 12.72 23.02 22.83
N ARG A 473 13.14 21.79 23.16
CA ARG A 473 12.23 20.67 23.47
C ARG A 473 11.23 21.17 24.50
N ALA A 474 9.94 21.20 24.16
CA ALA A 474 8.90 21.32 25.15
C ALA A 474 9.13 20.21 26.21
N PRO A 475 9.07 20.51 27.53
CA PRO A 475 9.28 19.51 28.54
C PRO A 475 8.32 18.37 28.29
N THR A 476 8.85 17.17 28.04
CA THR A 476 8.07 15.94 28.00
C THR A 476 7.42 15.81 29.37
N ASN A 477 6.12 16.05 29.43
CA ASN A 477 5.34 15.80 30.63
C ASN A 477 5.49 14.30 30.92
N PRO A 478 6.12 13.88 32.04
CA PRO A 478 6.16 12.47 32.36
C PRO A 478 4.72 12.04 32.55
N ALA A 479 4.28 11.06 31.76
CA ALA A 479 2.97 10.46 31.84
C ALA A 479 2.60 10.28 33.31
N ALA A 480 1.49 10.86 33.70
CA ALA A 480 0.93 10.70 35.04
C ALA A 480 0.70 9.21 35.28
N SER A 481 1.63 8.58 35.98
CA SER A 481 1.42 7.26 36.57
C SER A 481 0.37 7.42 37.66
N ASN A 482 -0.88 7.29 37.29
CA ASN A 482 -1.97 7.15 38.24
C ASN A 482 -1.84 5.80 38.92
N GLY A 483 -0.96 5.77 39.93
CA GLY A 483 -0.93 4.73 40.95
C GLY A 483 -2.20 4.82 41.81
N HIS A 484 -3.26 4.14 41.42
CA HIS A 484 -4.33 3.78 42.35
C HIS A 484 -4.00 2.43 42.98
N SER A 485 -3.27 2.49 44.06
CA SER A 485 -3.17 1.38 45.04
C SER A 485 -4.47 1.32 45.83
N ASN A 486 -5.45 0.59 45.35
CA ASN A 486 -6.61 0.18 46.16
C ASN A 486 -6.28 -1.17 46.83
N LYS A 487 -5.79 -1.13 48.08
CA LYS A 487 -5.83 -2.27 48.97
C LYS A 487 -7.28 -2.54 49.37
N PRO A 488 -7.82 -3.75 49.22
CA PRO A 488 -9.15 -4.07 49.69
C PRO A 488 -9.13 -4.23 51.24
N LYS A 489 -10.02 -3.48 51.90
CA LYS A 489 -10.34 -3.73 53.33
C LYS A 489 -11.23 -4.98 53.43
N PRO A 490 -11.09 -5.80 54.49
CA PRO A 490 -11.88 -7.01 54.66
C PRO A 490 -13.30 -6.68 55.13
N HIS A 491 -14.31 -7.06 54.36
CA HIS A 491 -15.68 -7.04 54.79
C HIS A 491 -16.11 -8.37 55.43
N ARG A 492 -16.73 -8.22 56.59
CA ARG A 492 -17.31 -9.24 57.48
C ARG A 492 -18.35 -10.10 56.73
N ARG A 493 -18.30 -11.39 57.05
CA ARG A 493 -19.34 -12.41 56.80
C ARG A 493 -20.69 -11.99 57.40
N ALA A 494 -21.73 -12.13 56.62
CA ALA A 494 -23.08 -12.34 57.08
C ALA A 494 -23.68 -13.53 56.33
N THR A 495 -24.22 -14.48 57.09
CA THR A 495 -24.83 -15.74 56.69
C THR A 495 -26.29 -15.57 56.23
N PRO A 496 -26.88 -16.58 55.58
CA PRO A 496 -28.02 -16.41 54.68
C PRO A 496 -29.36 -16.63 55.37
N SER A 497 -30.41 -16.04 54.84
CA SER A 497 -31.79 -16.41 55.17
C SER A 497 -32.48 -16.95 53.92
N VAL A 498 -33.11 -18.12 54.12
CA VAL A 498 -33.88 -18.95 53.22
C VAL A 498 -35.31 -18.37 53.12
N ALA A 499 -35.87 -18.31 51.90
CA ALA A 499 -37.32 -18.44 51.69
C ALA A 499 -37.63 -18.92 50.24
N ASN A 500 -38.19 -19.91 50.20
CA ASN A 500 -38.96 -20.91 49.46
C ASN A 500 -40.06 -20.37 48.49
N SER A 501 -40.36 -21.25 47.53
CA SER A 501 -41.58 -21.45 46.75
C SER A 501 -41.65 -20.69 45.41
N SER A 502 -42.12 -21.30 44.30
CA SER A 502 -42.86 -22.52 43.99
C SER A 502 -42.93 -22.75 42.47
N LYS A 503 -42.80 -24.00 42.12
CA LYS A 503 -43.33 -24.78 40.99
C LYS A 503 -44.22 -24.09 39.92
N SER A 504 -43.90 -24.36 38.63
CA SER A 504 -44.84 -25.06 37.69
C SER A 504 -44.14 -25.46 36.38
N LYS A 505 -44.29 -26.75 36.05
CA LYS A 505 -44.19 -27.40 34.72
C LYS A 505 -45.66 -27.72 34.31
N PRO A 506 -46.01 -28.28 33.12
CA PRO A 506 -45.24 -28.63 31.89
C PRO A 506 -46.04 -28.46 30.56
N THR A 507 -45.45 -29.04 29.49
CA THR A 507 -46.02 -29.59 28.20
C THR A 507 -46.22 -28.59 27.07
N THR A 508 -45.76 -28.87 25.84
CA THR A 508 -46.15 -30.00 24.95
C THR A 508 -45.18 -30.18 23.76
N LYS A 509 -45.05 -31.41 23.33
CA LYS A 509 -44.35 -31.92 22.15
C LYS A 509 -45.02 -31.57 20.83
N ALA A 510 -44.25 -31.30 19.76
CA ALA A 510 -44.71 -31.55 18.36
C ALA A 510 -43.59 -32.20 17.55
N LYS A 511 -43.97 -33.23 16.81
CA LYS A 511 -43.17 -34.19 16.06
C LYS A 511 -42.56 -33.59 14.78
N ALA A 512 -41.33 -34.04 14.46
CA ALA A 512 -40.70 -33.94 13.16
C ALA A 512 -41.32 -34.94 12.17
N GLN A 513 -41.54 -34.52 10.94
CA GLN A 513 -41.74 -35.42 9.77
C GLN A 513 -40.66 -35.15 8.73
N THR A 514 -39.85 -36.15 8.50
CA THR A 514 -38.87 -36.30 7.42
C THR A 514 -39.61 -36.52 6.10
N ARG A 515 -39.24 -35.79 5.04
CA ARG A 515 -39.51 -36.17 3.63
C ARG A 515 -38.21 -36.20 2.85
N GLN A 516 -37.88 -37.37 2.31
CA GLN A 516 -36.87 -37.58 1.27
C GLN A 516 -37.43 -37.16 -0.10
N PRO A 517 -36.59 -36.60 -1.01
CA PRO A 517 -36.96 -36.50 -2.43
C PRO A 517 -36.32 -37.62 -3.24
N GLY A 518 -37.15 -38.15 -4.16
CA GLY A 518 -36.84 -39.26 -5.04
C GLY A 518 -35.96 -38.88 -6.24
N LYS A 519 -35.31 -39.93 -6.78
CA LYS A 519 -34.51 -39.93 -8.02
C LYS A 519 -35.39 -39.77 -9.27
N PRO A 520 -34.92 -39.08 -10.34
CA PRO A 520 -35.47 -39.26 -11.67
C PRO A 520 -34.65 -40.26 -12.50
N LYS A 521 -35.38 -40.99 -13.34
CA LYS A 521 -34.94 -42.01 -14.29
C LYS A 521 -34.28 -41.40 -15.53
N ALA A 522 -33.33 -42.19 -16.06
CA ALA A 522 -32.70 -41.96 -17.37
C ALA A 522 -33.62 -42.43 -18.53
N THR A 523 -33.63 -41.66 -19.63
CA THR A 523 -34.02 -42.18 -20.95
C THR A 523 -33.28 -41.42 -22.07
N GLY A 524 -32.65 -42.15 -22.97
CA GLY A 524 -32.68 -41.91 -24.41
C GLY A 524 -31.45 -41.30 -25.10
N ASN A 525 -30.68 -42.21 -25.68
CA ASN A 525 -29.69 -42.08 -26.77
C ASN A 525 -30.18 -41.23 -27.96
N THR A 526 -29.35 -40.34 -28.51
CA THR A 526 -29.19 -40.19 -29.96
C THR A 526 -27.81 -39.64 -30.32
N SER A 527 -27.15 -40.35 -31.20
CA SER A 527 -25.85 -40.09 -31.82
C SER A 527 -25.88 -38.90 -32.79
N ALA A 528 -24.86 -38.04 -32.75
CA ALA A 528 -24.53 -37.19 -33.88
C ALA A 528 -23.01 -36.97 -33.99
N THR A 529 -22.54 -37.20 -35.19
CA THR A 529 -21.21 -37.22 -35.78
C THR A 529 -20.44 -35.93 -35.61
N THR A 530 -19.14 -36.07 -35.29
CA THR A 530 -18.09 -35.04 -35.26
C THR A 530 -17.55 -34.75 -36.67
N PRO A 531 -17.27 -33.51 -37.05
CA PRO A 531 -16.35 -33.18 -38.13
C PRO A 531 -14.95 -32.81 -37.60
N GLN A 532 -13.91 -33.31 -38.27
CA GLN A 532 -12.49 -33.01 -38.05
C GLN A 532 -12.14 -31.59 -38.48
N PRO A 533 -11.14 -30.95 -37.86
CA PRO A 533 -10.64 -29.65 -38.30
C PRO A 533 -9.50 -29.77 -39.33
N ASP A 534 -9.54 -28.87 -40.30
CA ASP A 534 -8.55 -28.65 -41.35
C ASP A 534 -7.20 -28.10 -40.84
N LYS A 535 -6.10 -28.48 -41.53
CA LYS A 535 -4.73 -28.06 -41.27
C LYS A 535 -4.49 -26.60 -41.76
N PRO A 536 -3.67 -25.81 -41.05
CA PRO A 536 -3.35 -24.46 -41.50
C PRO A 536 -2.19 -24.46 -42.52
N LYS A 537 -2.35 -23.62 -43.57
CA LYS A 537 -1.36 -23.30 -44.60
C LYS A 537 -0.49 -22.10 -44.17
N GLY A 538 0.82 -22.28 -44.36
CA GLY A 538 1.81 -21.32 -44.84
C GLY A 538 2.03 -19.99 -44.11
N ARG A 539 3.17 -19.93 -43.35
CA ARG A 539 3.83 -18.69 -42.88
C ARG A 539 4.42 -17.89 -44.06
N LYS A 540 4.07 -16.59 -44.18
CA LYS A 540 4.87 -15.59 -44.89
C LYS A 540 5.76 -14.82 -43.91
N LYS A 541 7.06 -14.76 -44.22
CA LYS A 541 8.05 -13.88 -43.60
C LYS A 541 7.71 -12.43 -43.93
N ILE A 542 7.80 -11.54 -42.91
CA ILE A 542 7.89 -10.10 -43.12
C ILE A 542 9.27 -9.68 -42.63
N GLU A 543 10.03 -9.06 -43.54
CA GLU A 543 11.33 -8.45 -43.30
C GLU A 543 11.16 -7.11 -42.57
N THR A 544 12.11 -6.82 -41.74
CA THR A 544 12.34 -5.59 -40.97
C THR A 544 12.70 -4.41 -41.87
N VAL A 545 12.10 -3.27 -41.64
CA VAL A 545 12.69 -1.93 -41.83
C VAL A 545 12.47 -1.15 -40.54
#